data_fea38e74b16225739aa3ef470859a2e3
#
_entry.id   fea38e74b16225739aa3ef470859a2e3
#
_cell.length_a   1.000
_cell.length_b   1.000
_cell.length_c   1.000
_cell.angle_alpha   90.00
_cell.angle_beta   90.00
_cell.angle_gamma   90.00
#
_symmetry.space_group_name_H-M   'P 1'
#
loop_
_entity.id
_entity.type
_entity.pdbx_description
1 polymer ?
#
loop_
_entity_poly.entity_id
_entity_poly.type
_entity_poly.pdbx_seq_one_letter_code
_entity_poly.pdbx_strand_id
1 'polypeptide(L)'
;MKLNAEQVVEILRAAGESTRLRLLALLAAEELSVLELCRILDQSQPRVSRHLKLLAEAGLVERFPDGAWVFYRLAAKSPGRFLVEQALDLIDDADPVIRLDADKLAAVRAERSMDAQAYFARNAARWNEIRSLYVDEAEVEAAILRATPARGRSTRWSTWARARGAC
;
A
#
# COMPACT_ATOMS: atom_id res chain seq x y z
N MET A 1 3.36 -0.80 -24.53
CA MET A 1 2.87 -2.03 -25.22
C MET A 1 1.51 -1.70 -25.79
N LYS A 2 1.23 -2.01 -27.07
CA LYS A 2 -0.08 -1.75 -27.70
C LYS A 2 -1.00 -2.95 -27.47
N LEU A 3 -2.27 -2.69 -27.18
CA LEU A 3 -3.33 -3.70 -27.05
C LEU A 3 -4.05 -3.87 -28.40
N ASN A 4 -4.59 -5.05 -28.66
CA ASN A 4 -5.54 -5.24 -29.76
C ASN A 4 -6.94 -4.77 -29.31
N ALA A 5 -7.88 -4.63 -30.27
CA ALA A 5 -9.21 -4.11 -29.99
C ALA A 5 -10.01 -4.99 -29.01
N GLU A 6 -9.86 -6.31 -29.09
CA GLU A 6 -10.53 -7.27 -28.21
C GLU A 6 -10.06 -7.12 -26.75
N GLN A 7 -8.74 -7.01 -26.52
CA GLN A 7 -8.17 -6.76 -25.21
C GLN A 7 -8.66 -5.44 -24.59
N VAL A 8 -8.76 -4.38 -25.40
CA VAL A 8 -9.32 -3.09 -24.94
C VAL A 8 -10.77 -3.26 -24.50
N VAL A 9 -11.59 -3.98 -25.28
CA VAL A 9 -12.99 -4.24 -24.95
C VAL A 9 -13.12 -5.07 -23.66
N GLU A 10 -12.28 -6.09 -23.47
CA GLU A 10 -12.26 -6.89 -22.24
C GLU A 10 -11.94 -6.04 -21.00
N ILE A 11 -10.92 -5.19 -21.08
CA ILE A 11 -10.54 -4.25 -20.01
C ILE A 11 -11.69 -3.32 -19.67
N LEU A 12 -12.30 -2.69 -20.69
CA LEU A 12 -13.41 -1.78 -20.50
C LEU A 12 -14.65 -2.46 -19.90
N ARG A 13 -14.94 -3.71 -20.33
CA ARG A 13 -16.00 -4.53 -19.75
C ARG A 13 -15.71 -4.88 -18.29
N ALA A 14 -14.45 -5.22 -17.99
CA ALA A 14 -14.04 -5.53 -16.62
C ALA A 14 -14.12 -4.32 -15.71
N ALA A 15 -13.73 -3.13 -16.17
CA ALA A 15 -13.78 -1.90 -15.38
C ALA A 15 -15.19 -1.27 -15.33
N GLY A 16 -16.01 -1.43 -16.38
CA GLY A 16 -17.27 -0.72 -16.63
C GLY A 16 -18.46 -1.17 -15.76
N GLU A 17 -18.25 -1.29 -14.44
CA GLU A 17 -19.31 -1.52 -13.44
C GLU A 17 -18.96 -0.73 -12.18
N SER A 18 -19.95 -0.13 -11.55
CA SER A 18 -19.75 0.86 -10.47
C SER A 18 -18.88 0.35 -9.31
N THR A 19 -19.14 -0.86 -8.82
CA THR A 19 -18.36 -1.45 -7.72
C THR A 19 -16.92 -1.74 -8.15
N ARG A 20 -16.72 -2.20 -9.39
CA ARG A 20 -15.37 -2.50 -9.90
C ARG A 20 -14.58 -1.23 -10.14
N LEU A 21 -15.22 -0.16 -10.61
CA LEU A 21 -14.57 1.14 -10.76
C LEU A 21 -14.12 1.71 -9.41
N ARG A 22 -14.96 1.59 -8.38
CA ARG A 22 -14.61 1.98 -7.00
C ARG A 22 -13.46 1.12 -6.44
N LEU A 23 -13.48 -0.20 -6.68
CA LEU A 23 -12.36 -1.08 -6.31
C LEU A 23 -11.06 -0.66 -6.97
N LEU A 24 -11.10 -0.33 -8.26
CA LEU A 24 -9.92 0.15 -8.99
C LEU A 24 -9.41 1.49 -8.43
N ALA A 25 -10.30 2.43 -8.10
CA ALA A 25 -9.92 3.70 -7.48
C ALA A 25 -9.23 3.49 -6.12
N LEU A 26 -9.78 2.63 -5.27
CA LEU A 26 -9.20 2.29 -3.98
C LEU A 26 -7.82 1.62 -4.12
N LEU A 27 -7.70 0.66 -5.04
CA LEU A 27 -6.47 -0.08 -5.28
C LEU A 27 -5.42 0.71 -6.08
N ALA A 28 -5.81 1.81 -6.73
CA ALA A 28 -4.90 2.80 -7.28
C ALA A 28 -4.23 3.63 -6.18
N ALA A 29 -4.98 3.89 -5.11
CA ALA A 29 -4.49 4.69 -3.99
C ALA A 29 -3.65 3.88 -3.01
N GLU A 30 -3.96 2.59 -2.78
CA GLU A 30 -3.31 1.76 -1.76
C GLU A 30 -3.53 0.26 -1.94
N GLU A 31 -2.63 -0.53 -1.37
CA GLU A 31 -2.78 -1.99 -1.26
C GLU A 31 -3.74 -2.33 -0.11
N LEU A 32 -4.81 -3.08 -0.40
CA LEU A 32 -5.89 -3.36 0.54
C LEU A 32 -6.22 -4.86 0.58
N SER A 33 -6.57 -5.33 1.77
CA SER A 33 -7.12 -6.68 1.96
C SER A 33 -8.60 -6.74 1.57
N VAL A 34 -9.11 -7.95 1.34
CA VAL A 34 -10.55 -8.14 1.04
C VAL A 34 -11.45 -7.61 2.15
N LEU A 35 -11.05 -7.79 3.41
CA LEU A 35 -11.85 -7.33 4.56
C LEU A 35 -11.95 -5.81 4.61
N GLU A 36 -10.85 -5.11 4.34
CA GLU A 36 -10.83 -3.65 4.29
C GLU A 36 -11.66 -3.14 3.12
N LEU A 37 -11.54 -3.75 1.95
CA LEU A 37 -12.39 -3.42 0.80
C LEU A 37 -13.89 -3.65 1.11
N CYS A 38 -14.25 -4.72 1.82
CA CYS A 38 -15.62 -4.95 2.26
C CYS A 38 -16.13 -3.83 3.19
N ARG A 39 -15.28 -3.40 4.13
CA ARG A 39 -15.62 -2.30 5.08
C ARG A 39 -15.78 -0.97 4.37
N ILE A 40 -14.87 -0.63 3.44
CA ILE A 40 -14.92 0.63 2.69
C ILE A 40 -16.16 0.66 1.81
N LEU A 41 -16.41 -0.40 1.03
CA LEU A 41 -17.50 -0.47 0.08
C LEU A 41 -18.86 -0.75 0.71
N ASP A 42 -18.88 -1.15 1.99
CA ASP A 42 -20.08 -1.63 2.68
C ASP A 42 -20.76 -2.78 1.92
N GLN A 43 -19.93 -3.77 1.53
CA GLN A 43 -20.39 -4.94 0.78
C GLN A 43 -19.89 -6.24 1.38
N SER A 44 -20.64 -7.32 1.14
CA SER A 44 -20.29 -8.65 1.61
C SER A 44 -19.02 -9.19 0.93
N GLN A 45 -18.23 -9.97 1.67
CA GLN A 45 -16.99 -10.57 1.16
C GLN A 45 -17.19 -11.42 -0.11
N PRO A 46 -18.25 -12.26 -0.26
CA PRO A 46 -18.45 -13.01 -1.49
C PRO A 46 -18.63 -12.10 -2.72
N ARG A 47 -19.33 -10.96 -2.55
CA ARG A 47 -19.56 -9.99 -3.63
C ARG A 47 -18.25 -9.29 -4.03
N VAL A 48 -17.51 -8.76 -3.06
CA VAL A 48 -16.21 -8.11 -3.30
C VAL A 48 -15.23 -9.10 -3.93
N SER A 49 -15.14 -10.32 -3.40
CA SER A 49 -14.26 -11.36 -3.94
C SER A 49 -14.58 -11.73 -5.39
N ARG A 50 -15.88 -11.76 -5.76
CA ARG A 50 -16.30 -11.99 -7.16
C ARG A 50 -15.83 -10.87 -8.08
N HIS A 51 -15.98 -9.60 -7.65
CA HIS A 51 -15.52 -8.46 -8.45
C HIS A 51 -13.99 -8.44 -8.58
N LEU A 52 -13.25 -8.71 -7.49
CA LEU A 52 -11.78 -8.82 -7.50
C LEU A 52 -11.30 -9.94 -8.43
N LYS A 53 -12.01 -11.07 -8.46
CA LYS A 53 -11.70 -12.18 -9.38
C LYS A 53 -11.82 -11.73 -10.85
N LEU A 54 -12.91 -11.07 -11.21
CA LEU A 54 -13.11 -10.56 -12.58
C LEU A 54 -12.03 -9.54 -12.98
N LEU A 55 -11.66 -8.64 -12.06
CA LEU A 55 -10.59 -7.68 -12.30
C LEU A 55 -9.21 -8.35 -12.42
N ALA A 56 -8.96 -9.41 -11.64
CA ALA A 56 -7.72 -10.18 -11.74
C ALA A 56 -7.63 -11.00 -13.03
N GLU A 57 -8.73 -11.61 -13.47
CA GLU A 57 -8.83 -12.32 -14.76
C GLU A 57 -8.57 -11.38 -15.95
N ALA A 58 -9.02 -10.12 -15.85
CA ALA A 58 -8.71 -9.08 -16.84
C ALA A 58 -7.29 -8.47 -16.68
N GLY A 59 -6.50 -8.94 -15.73
CA GLY A 59 -5.15 -8.45 -15.46
C GLY A 59 -5.08 -7.02 -14.94
N LEU A 60 -6.15 -6.50 -14.35
CA LEU A 60 -6.20 -5.13 -13.82
C LEU A 60 -5.76 -5.02 -12.37
N VAL A 61 -5.90 -6.11 -11.62
CA VAL A 61 -5.46 -6.19 -10.23
C VAL A 61 -4.58 -7.42 -10.00
N GLU A 62 -3.66 -7.31 -9.07
CA GLU A 62 -2.80 -8.39 -8.61
C GLU A 62 -3.17 -8.76 -7.18
N ARG A 63 -3.17 -10.07 -6.92
CA ARG A 63 -3.32 -10.64 -5.60
C ARG A 63 -1.96 -11.09 -5.09
N PHE A 64 -1.60 -10.74 -3.87
CA PHE A 64 -0.38 -11.21 -3.24
C PHE A 64 -0.59 -11.54 -1.76
N PRO A 65 0.10 -12.56 -1.22
CA PRO A 65 0.08 -12.87 0.19
C PRO A 65 1.04 -11.95 0.94
N ASP A 66 0.65 -11.55 2.15
CA ASP A 66 1.53 -10.93 3.13
C ASP A 66 1.22 -11.52 4.52
N GLY A 67 2.10 -12.39 4.99
CA GLY A 67 1.87 -13.19 6.19
C GLY A 67 0.62 -14.07 6.07
N ALA A 68 -0.31 -13.91 7.02
CA ALA A 68 -1.60 -14.61 7.04
C ALA A 68 -2.69 -13.92 6.20
N TRP A 69 -2.39 -12.77 5.61
CA TRP A 69 -3.35 -11.92 4.91
C TRP A 69 -3.15 -11.99 3.40
N VAL A 70 -4.21 -11.66 2.67
CA VAL A 70 -4.20 -11.55 1.22
C VAL A 70 -4.57 -10.13 0.85
N PHE A 71 -3.64 -9.47 0.17
CA PHE A 71 -3.80 -8.13 -0.33
C PHE A 71 -4.00 -8.08 -1.84
N TYR A 72 -4.58 -6.98 -2.28
CA TYR A 72 -4.79 -6.65 -3.68
C TYR A 72 -4.21 -5.28 -3.98
N ARG A 73 -3.74 -5.09 -5.21
CA ARG A 73 -3.26 -3.81 -5.74
C ARG A 73 -3.54 -3.72 -7.23
N LEU A 74 -3.43 -2.53 -7.81
CA LEU A 74 -3.41 -2.40 -9.26
C LEU A 74 -2.20 -3.12 -9.84
N ALA A 75 -2.43 -3.85 -10.94
CA ALA A 75 -1.38 -4.59 -11.64
C ALA A 75 -0.34 -3.63 -12.24
N ALA A 76 0.90 -3.65 -11.69
CA ALA A 76 1.93 -2.67 -12.03
C ALA A 76 2.37 -2.73 -13.51
N LYS A 77 2.36 -3.91 -14.11
CA LYS A 77 2.84 -4.16 -15.50
C LYS A 77 1.71 -4.45 -16.48
N SER A 78 0.45 -4.20 -16.11
CA SER A 78 -0.68 -4.45 -16.99
C SER A 78 -0.78 -3.39 -18.10
N PRO A 79 -0.93 -3.80 -19.35
CA PRO A 79 -1.25 -2.85 -20.43
C PRO A 79 -2.57 -2.11 -20.21
N GLY A 80 -3.52 -2.72 -19.48
CA GLY A 80 -4.79 -2.12 -19.11
C GLY A 80 -4.69 -1.03 -18.04
N ARG A 81 -3.57 -0.99 -17.30
CA ARG A 81 -3.37 0.01 -16.24
C ARG A 81 -3.55 1.44 -16.73
N PHE A 82 -2.96 1.78 -17.87
CA PHE A 82 -3.08 3.11 -18.46
C PHE A 82 -4.54 3.48 -18.73
N LEU A 83 -5.35 2.55 -19.29
CA LEU A 83 -6.77 2.81 -19.54
C LEU A 83 -7.55 3.03 -18.25
N VAL A 84 -7.24 2.25 -17.21
CA VAL A 84 -7.86 2.40 -15.89
C VAL A 84 -7.49 3.74 -15.27
N GLU A 85 -6.22 4.11 -15.26
CA GLU A 85 -5.75 5.40 -14.73
C GLU A 85 -6.42 6.58 -15.43
N GLN A 86 -6.49 6.55 -16.78
CA GLN A 86 -7.20 7.59 -17.53
C GLN A 86 -8.71 7.62 -17.23
N ALA A 87 -9.35 6.47 -17.02
CA ALA A 87 -10.76 6.43 -16.64
C ALA A 87 -10.98 6.98 -15.22
N LEU A 88 -10.07 6.73 -14.29
CA LEU A 88 -10.14 7.25 -12.93
C LEU A 88 -9.90 8.77 -12.89
N ASP A 89 -8.99 9.29 -13.72
CA ASP A 89 -8.72 10.73 -13.84
C ASP A 89 -9.92 11.53 -14.39
N LEU A 90 -10.89 10.86 -15.03
CA LEU A 90 -12.12 11.50 -15.52
C LEU A 90 -13.21 11.60 -14.43
N ILE A 91 -13.03 10.96 -13.30
CA ILE A 91 -14.01 10.99 -12.20
C ILE A 91 -13.86 12.34 -11.47
N ASP A 92 -14.99 13.00 -11.24
CA ASP A 92 -15.00 14.21 -10.44
C ASP A 92 -14.62 13.91 -8.98
N ASP A 93 -13.60 14.59 -8.47
CA ASP A 93 -13.17 14.47 -7.06
C ASP A 93 -14.29 14.84 -6.05
N ALA A 94 -15.30 15.59 -6.52
CA ALA A 94 -16.48 15.95 -5.73
C ALA A 94 -17.58 14.87 -5.74
N ASP A 95 -17.42 13.77 -6.52
CA ASP A 95 -18.40 12.67 -6.51
C ASP A 95 -18.62 12.13 -5.08
N PRO A 96 -19.88 12.16 -4.58
CA PRO A 96 -20.14 11.83 -3.18
C PRO A 96 -19.81 10.39 -2.82
N VAL A 97 -19.86 9.45 -3.77
CA VAL A 97 -19.53 8.04 -3.52
C VAL A 97 -18.02 7.87 -3.41
N ILE A 98 -17.26 8.49 -4.30
CA ILE A 98 -15.80 8.45 -4.30
C ILE A 98 -15.24 9.14 -3.06
N ARG A 99 -15.80 10.28 -2.65
CA ARG A 99 -15.42 10.96 -1.41
C ARG A 99 -15.68 10.11 -0.17
N LEU A 100 -16.86 9.48 -0.10
CA LEU A 100 -17.17 8.59 1.02
C LEU A 100 -16.18 7.42 1.10
N ASP A 101 -15.80 6.85 -0.04
CA ASP A 101 -14.80 5.77 -0.10
C ASP A 101 -13.42 6.28 0.35
N ALA A 102 -13.03 7.48 -0.05
CA ALA A 102 -11.77 8.11 0.37
C ALA A 102 -11.74 8.36 1.90
N ASP A 103 -12.85 8.84 2.48
CA ASP A 103 -12.97 9.05 3.93
C ASP A 103 -12.84 7.73 4.70
N LYS A 104 -13.50 6.66 4.24
CA LYS A 104 -13.39 5.33 4.82
C LYS A 104 -11.99 4.73 4.67
N LEU A 105 -11.33 4.96 3.54
CA LEU A 105 -9.93 4.58 3.33
C LEU A 105 -9.00 5.31 4.31
N ALA A 106 -9.21 6.60 4.54
CA ALA A 106 -8.47 7.37 5.53
C ALA A 106 -8.63 6.80 6.95
N ALA A 107 -9.83 6.35 7.32
CA ALA A 107 -10.08 5.68 8.60
C ALA A 107 -9.32 4.35 8.72
N VAL A 108 -9.30 3.53 7.67
CA VAL A 108 -8.51 2.28 7.63
C VAL A 108 -7.02 2.56 7.79
N ARG A 109 -6.49 3.59 7.15
CA ARG A 109 -5.08 4.03 7.31
C ARG A 109 -4.76 4.43 8.74
N ALA A 110 -5.66 5.18 9.37
CA ALA A 110 -5.50 5.60 10.75
C ALA A 110 -5.48 4.40 11.71
N GLU A 111 -6.38 3.43 11.54
CA GLU A 111 -6.38 2.19 12.32
C GLU A 111 -5.07 1.41 12.17
N ARG A 112 -4.59 1.19 10.94
CA ARG A 112 -3.30 0.52 10.69
C ARG A 112 -2.13 1.23 11.39
N SER A 113 -2.11 2.56 11.34
CA SER A 113 -1.08 3.36 11.99
C SER A 113 -1.13 3.21 13.52
N MET A 114 -2.32 3.24 14.11
CA MET A 114 -2.50 3.04 15.56
C MET A 114 -2.10 1.63 16.01
N ASP A 115 -2.47 0.60 15.25
CA ASP A 115 -2.09 -0.78 15.54
C ASP A 115 -0.57 -0.98 15.46
N ALA A 116 0.08 -0.41 14.45
CA ALA A 116 1.52 -0.43 14.33
C ALA A 116 2.20 0.28 15.51
N GLN A 117 1.74 1.48 15.88
CA GLN A 117 2.27 2.22 17.02
C GLN A 117 2.07 1.46 18.35
N ALA A 118 0.89 0.86 18.57
CA ALA A 118 0.60 0.06 19.74
C ALA A 118 1.47 -1.22 19.78
N TYR A 119 1.73 -1.85 18.64
CA TYR A 119 2.64 -2.98 18.53
C TYR A 119 4.08 -2.57 18.90
N PHE A 120 4.59 -1.49 18.33
CA PHE A 120 5.93 -0.98 18.63
C PHE A 120 6.07 -0.55 20.09
N ALA A 121 5.06 0.13 20.66
CA ALA A 121 5.08 0.53 22.06
C ALA A 121 5.15 -0.69 23.01
N ARG A 122 4.36 -1.74 22.73
CA ARG A 122 4.37 -2.98 23.54
C ARG A 122 5.67 -3.78 23.41
N ASN A 123 6.35 -3.69 22.28
CA ASN A 123 7.56 -4.46 22.03
C ASN A 123 8.85 -3.62 22.16
N ALA A 124 8.76 -2.33 22.49
CA ALA A 124 9.92 -1.44 22.58
C ALA A 124 10.99 -1.95 23.56
N ALA A 125 10.58 -2.42 24.76
CA ALA A 125 11.50 -3.00 25.75
C ALA A 125 12.15 -4.29 25.24
N ARG A 126 11.39 -5.11 24.53
CA ARG A 126 11.85 -6.39 23.97
C ARG A 126 12.77 -6.24 22.78
N TRP A 127 12.63 -5.14 22.02
CA TRP A 127 13.55 -4.80 20.93
C TRP A 127 14.97 -4.52 21.42
N ASN A 128 15.11 -3.88 22.59
CA ASN A 128 16.43 -3.65 23.18
C ASN A 128 17.08 -4.96 23.64
N GLU A 129 16.30 -5.92 24.20
CA GLU A 129 16.80 -7.25 24.53
C GLU A 129 17.18 -8.05 23.26
N ILE A 130 16.35 -8.05 22.22
CA ILE A 130 16.64 -8.75 20.97
C ILE A 130 17.86 -8.15 20.29
N ARG A 131 17.98 -6.82 20.30
CA ARG A 131 19.12 -6.10 19.74
C ARG A 131 20.43 -6.44 20.46
N SER A 132 20.41 -6.55 21.79
CA SER A 132 21.57 -6.93 22.59
C SER A 132 22.01 -8.41 22.40
N LEU A 133 21.11 -9.27 21.89
CA LEU A 133 21.41 -10.68 21.62
C LEU A 133 22.06 -10.93 20.25
N TYR A 134 21.93 -9.98 19.31
CA TYR A 134 22.36 -10.20 17.92
C TYR A 134 23.70 -9.55 17.55
N VAL A 135 24.01 -8.36 18.03
CA VAL A 135 25.33 -7.71 17.82
C VAL A 135 25.49 -6.58 18.84
N ASP A 136 26.67 -6.47 19.46
CA ASP A 136 27.06 -5.36 20.31
C ASP A 136 27.03 -4.05 19.45
N GLU A 137 26.31 -3.04 19.93
CA GLU A 137 26.14 -1.76 19.22
C GLU A 137 27.48 -1.10 18.90
N ALA A 138 28.48 -1.30 19.80
CA ALA A 138 29.85 -0.85 19.60
C ALA A 138 30.58 -1.58 18.45
N GLU A 139 30.27 -2.86 18.20
CA GLU A 139 30.84 -3.61 17.06
C GLU A 139 30.24 -3.12 15.73
N VAL A 140 28.95 -2.82 15.70
CA VAL A 140 28.28 -2.30 14.50
C VAL A 140 28.80 -0.91 14.17
N GLU A 141 28.90 -0.01 15.15
CA GLU A 141 29.46 1.34 14.95
C GLU A 141 30.91 1.27 14.48
N ALA A 142 31.73 0.40 15.07
CA ALA A 142 33.11 0.21 14.66
C ALA A 142 33.23 -0.41 13.26
N ALA A 143 32.28 -1.27 12.84
CA ALA A 143 32.24 -1.82 11.50
C ALA A 143 31.80 -0.78 10.46
N ILE A 144 30.81 0.06 10.79
CA ILE A 144 30.36 1.16 9.94
C ILE A 144 31.46 2.21 9.77
N LEU A 145 32.16 2.58 10.85
CA LEU A 145 33.26 3.53 10.80
C LEU A 145 34.45 3.00 9.98
N ARG A 146 34.69 1.69 10.00
CA ARG A 146 35.73 1.03 9.17
C ARG A 146 35.33 0.89 7.71
N ALA A 147 34.05 0.68 7.43
CA ALA A 147 33.54 0.52 6.06
C ALA A 147 33.29 1.85 5.33
N THR A 148 33.19 2.96 6.08
CA THR A 148 32.99 4.29 5.50
C THR A 148 34.34 4.99 5.36
N PRO A 149 34.96 5.00 4.16
CA PRO A 149 36.17 5.77 3.98
C PRO A 149 35.85 7.24 4.20
N ALA A 150 36.73 7.95 4.95
CA ALA A 150 36.59 9.37 5.29
C ALA A 150 36.58 10.24 4.02
N ARG A 151 35.47 10.24 3.29
CA ARG A 151 35.20 11.20 2.23
C ARG A 151 34.42 12.36 2.84
N GLY A 152 35.12 13.48 2.99
CA GLY A 152 34.64 14.85 3.17
C GLY A 152 33.34 15.03 3.94
N ARG A 153 33.37 15.74 5.07
CA ARG A 153 32.23 16.14 5.90
C ARG A 153 31.05 16.61 5.05
N SER A 154 30.11 15.73 4.79
CA SER A 154 28.78 16.13 4.37
C SER A 154 27.98 16.47 5.64
N THR A 155 27.72 17.75 5.87
CA THR A 155 26.98 18.34 6.98
C THR A 155 25.50 17.91 7.05
N ARG A 156 25.11 16.91 6.28
CA ARG A 156 23.71 16.46 6.16
C ARG A 156 23.28 15.40 7.17
N TRP A 157 24.22 14.74 7.84
CA TRP A 157 23.92 13.68 8.81
C TRP A 157 23.77 14.18 10.25
N SER A 158 24.32 15.37 10.57
CA SER A 158 24.25 15.94 11.92
C SER A 158 22.86 16.47 12.30
N THR A 159 21.96 16.65 11.33
CA THR A 159 20.59 17.13 11.58
C THR A 159 19.65 16.01 12.02
N TRP A 160 19.96 14.77 11.66
CA TRP A 160 19.14 13.60 12.00
C TRP A 160 19.35 13.09 13.45
N ALA A 161 20.58 13.19 13.92
CA ALA A 161 20.92 12.76 15.29
C ALA A 161 20.38 13.71 16.37
N ARG A 162 20.20 15.01 16.06
CA ARG A 162 19.65 16.01 16.99
C ARG A 162 18.13 15.98 17.13
N ALA A 163 17.40 15.38 16.20
CA ALA A 163 15.93 15.29 16.26
C ALA A 163 15.42 14.19 17.21
N ARG A 164 16.28 13.30 17.70
CA ARG A 164 15.91 12.23 18.64
C ARG A 164 16.19 12.50 20.11
N GLY A 165 16.72 13.68 20.43
CA GLY A 165 17.09 14.04 21.81
C GLY A 165 16.14 15.01 22.51
N ALA A 166 14.94 15.26 21.94
CA ALA A 166 13.94 16.13 22.52
C ALA A 166 12.56 15.47 22.48
N CYS A 167 12.36 14.51 23.37
CA CYS A 167 11.07 14.14 23.99
C CYS A 167 11.38 13.37 25.27
#